data_2fe7f1de0b9a3a031ab7b9baf9a70a59
#
_entry.id   2fe7f1de0b9a3a031ab7b9baf9a70a59
#
_cell.length_a   1.000
_cell.length_b   1.000
_cell.length_c   1.000
_cell.angle_alpha   90.00
_cell.angle_beta   90.00
_cell.angle_gamma   90.00
#
_symmetry.space_group_name_H-M   'P 1'
#
loop_
_entity.id
_entity.type
_entity.pdbx_description
1 polymer ?
#
loop_
_entity_poly.entity_id
_entity_poly.type
_entity_poly.pdbx_seq_one_letter_code
_entity_poly.pdbx_strand_id
1 'polypeptide(L)'
;MSIFLLLVGLPISANAKSAEEDRQEIREMRSEVLAQLYQNNPEAKDLIAGAEGYAVFNNGGVNLILLSAGSGKGVAHDNKSGKDVFMRMATGGVGIGLGIKDYRAVIVFHKRAMFDQFVDKGWDFSGQADAAAKIDDTGGEANAADSVVSGVTVYQMTKKGLALQATLQGTKYWKVDKWNN
;
A
#
# COMPACT_ATOMS: atom_id res chain seq x y z
N MET A 1 40.82 47.37 19.06
CA MET A 1 40.19 47.25 17.74
C MET A 1 39.56 45.86 17.71
N SER A 2 38.26 45.76 18.12
CA SER A 2 37.53 44.48 18.26
C SER A 2 36.70 44.25 16.99
N ILE A 3 37.01 43.18 16.29
CA ILE A 3 36.28 42.75 15.10
C ILE A 3 35.11 41.90 15.56
N PHE A 4 33.89 42.42 15.40
CA PHE A 4 32.64 41.69 15.65
C PHE A 4 32.29 40.89 14.38
N LEU A 5 32.42 39.56 14.44
CA LEU A 5 32.03 38.67 13.35
C LEU A 5 30.53 38.42 13.43
N LEU A 6 29.78 39.04 12.54
CA LEU A 6 28.34 38.82 12.38
C LEU A 6 28.13 37.49 11.65
N LEU A 7 27.77 36.45 12.36
CA LEU A 7 27.25 35.20 11.77
C LEU A 7 25.81 35.42 11.28
N VAL A 8 25.64 35.66 10.00
CA VAL A 8 24.33 35.66 9.33
C VAL A 8 23.88 34.20 9.16
N GLY A 9 23.08 33.72 10.09
CA GLY A 9 22.39 32.45 9.96
C GLY A 9 21.35 32.52 8.87
N LEU A 10 21.59 31.89 7.72
CA LEU A 10 20.59 31.68 6.69
C LEU A 10 19.55 30.69 7.22
N PRO A 11 18.24 31.00 7.18
CA PRO A 11 17.22 30.02 7.52
C PRO A 11 17.22 28.93 6.45
N ILE A 12 17.60 27.71 6.82
CA ILE A 12 17.37 26.52 6.02
C ILE A 12 15.85 26.27 6.10
N SER A 13 15.11 26.81 5.15
CA SER A 13 13.71 26.42 4.93
C SER A 13 13.70 24.98 4.44
N ALA A 14 13.53 24.04 5.36
CA ALA A 14 13.13 22.67 5.00
C ALA A 14 11.78 22.76 4.32
N ASN A 15 11.76 22.74 3.00
CA ASN A 15 10.53 22.75 2.20
C ASN A 15 9.81 21.43 2.47
N ALA A 16 8.86 21.44 3.40
CA ALA A 16 7.96 20.31 3.60
C ALA A 16 7.18 20.10 2.30
N LYS A 17 7.24 18.90 1.75
CA LYS A 17 6.52 18.52 0.52
C LYS A 17 5.04 18.85 0.65
N SER A 18 4.46 19.51 -0.35
CA SER A 18 3.07 19.90 -0.34
C SER A 18 2.15 18.67 -0.43
N ALA A 19 0.91 18.79 0.04
CA ALA A 19 -0.06 17.71 -0.07
C ALA A 19 -0.35 17.36 -1.55
N GLU A 20 -0.29 18.34 -2.45
CA GLU A 20 -0.50 18.10 -3.89
C GLU A 20 0.68 17.35 -4.52
N GLU A 21 1.91 17.68 -4.15
CA GLU A 21 3.09 16.92 -4.60
C GLU A 21 3.03 15.47 -4.12
N ASP A 22 2.60 15.23 -2.87
CA ASP A 22 2.38 13.88 -2.36
C ASP A 22 1.29 13.13 -3.14
N ARG A 23 0.17 13.78 -3.45
CA ARG A 23 -0.92 13.20 -4.27
C ARG A 23 -0.46 12.84 -5.67
N GLN A 24 0.28 13.72 -6.31
CA GLN A 24 0.80 13.49 -7.66
C GLN A 24 1.76 12.30 -7.70
N GLU A 25 2.71 12.24 -6.77
CA GLU A 25 3.63 11.12 -6.63
C GLU A 25 2.91 9.78 -6.41
N ILE A 26 1.85 9.79 -5.59
CA ILE A 26 1.04 8.58 -5.34
C ILE A 26 0.28 8.15 -6.61
N ARG A 27 -0.24 9.08 -7.42
CA ARG A 27 -0.89 8.75 -8.71
C ARG A 27 0.10 8.17 -9.72
N GLU A 28 1.30 8.72 -9.80
CA GLU A 28 2.38 8.20 -10.66
C GLU A 28 2.77 6.78 -10.22
N MET A 29 3.00 6.58 -8.94
CA MET A 29 3.26 5.27 -8.35
C MET A 29 2.15 4.27 -8.67
N ARG A 30 0.86 4.65 -8.55
CA ARG A 30 -0.27 3.81 -8.93
C ARG A 30 -0.15 3.35 -10.38
N SER A 31 0.12 4.27 -11.29
CA SER A 31 0.23 3.97 -12.72
C SER A 31 1.36 2.99 -13.01
N GLU A 32 2.53 3.15 -12.38
CA GLU A 32 3.67 2.23 -12.52
C GLU A 32 3.34 0.83 -11.98
N VAL A 33 2.71 0.76 -10.80
CA VAL A 33 2.38 -0.52 -10.15
C VAL A 33 1.35 -1.29 -10.97
N LEU A 34 0.31 -0.61 -11.48
CA LEU A 34 -0.69 -1.23 -12.34
C LEU A 34 -0.09 -1.69 -13.68
N ALA A 35 0.78 -0.89 -14.29
CA ALA A 35 1.48 -1.29 -15.51
C ALA A 35 2.31 -2.57 -15.29
N GLN A 36 3.04 -2.65 -14.17
CA GLN A 36 3.80 -3.84 -13.80
C GLN A 36 2.87 -5.04 -13.56
N LEU A 37 1.74 -4.84 -12.88
CA LEU A 37 0.77 -5.91 -12.64
C LEU A 37 0.23 -6.47 -13.97
N TYR A 38 -0.19 -5.62 -14.89
CA TYR A 38 -0.77 -6.02 -16.17
C TYR A 38 0.24 -6.72 -17.09
N GLN A 39 1.53 -6.42 -16.97
CA GLN A 39 2.59 -7.14 -17.68
C GLN A 39 2.77 -8.57 -17.13
N ASN A 40 2.65 -8.76 -15.82
CA ASN A 40 2.84 -10.07 -15.18
C ASN A 40 1.55 -10.90 -15.10
N ASN A 41 0.40 -10.23 -15.07
CA ASN A 41 -0.94 -10.84 -15.03
C ASN A 41 -1.91 -9.99 -15.86
N PRO A 42 -2.05 -10.24 -17.17
CA PRO A 42 -2.92 -9.47 -18.05
C PRO A 42 -4.41 -9.52 -17.65
N GLU A 43 -4.87 -10.61 -17.06
CA GLU A 43 -6.27 -10.79 -16.62
C GLU A 43 -6.65 -9.84 -15.49
N ALA A 44 -5.66 -9.37 -14.71
CA ALA A 44 -5.89 -8.40 -13.65
C ALA A 44 -6.49 -7.08 -14.16
N LYS A 45 -6.27 -6.74 -15.42
CA LYS A 45 -6.81 -5.51 -16.02
C LYS A 45 -8.33 -5.53 -16.07
N ASP A 46 -8.91 -6.60 -16.56
CA ASP A 46 -10.37 -6.75 -16.67
C ASP A 46 -11.00 -6.93 -15.29
N LEU A 47 -10.32 -7.66 -14.39
CA LEU A 47 -10.76 -7.83 -13.01
C LEU A 47 -10.85 -6.49 -12.28
N ILE A 48 -9.84 -5.64 -12.40
CA ILE A 48 -9.80 -4.31 -11.77
C ILE A 48 -10.85 -3.39 -12.39
N ALA A 49 -11.03 -3.42 -13.71
CA ALA A 49 -12.02 -2.60 -14.41
C ALA A 49 -13.46 -2.96 -14.01
N GLY A 50 -13.75 -4.25 -13.76
CA GLY A 50 -15.07 -4.76 -13.36
C GLY A 50 -15.36 -4.66 -11.85
N ALA A 51 -14.37 -4.27 -11.04
CA ALA A 51 -14.52 -4.19 -9.58
C ALA A 51 -15.23 -2.90 -9.12
N GLU A 52 -15.68 -2.86 -7.86
CA GLU A 52 -16.23 -1.64 -7.24
C GLU A 52 -15.17 -0.56 -7.06
N GLY A 53 -13.94 -0.96 -6.79
CA GLY A 53 -12.78 -0.13 -6.65
C GLY A 53 -11.53 -0.95 -6.38
N TYR A 54 -10.40 -0.27 -6.31
CA TYR A 54 -9.12 -0.90 -6.00
C TYR A 54 -8.23 0.03 -5.20
N ALA A 55 -7.24 -0.53 -4.50
CA ALA A 55 -6.22 0.26 -3.82
C ALA A 55 -4.83 -0.21 -4.23
N VAL A 56 -3.90 0.74 -4.36
CA VAL A 56 -2.51 0.48 -4.73
C VAL A 56 -1.59 1.08 -3.70
N PHE A 57 -0.64 0.29 -3.24
CA PHE A 57 0.36 0.70 -2.26
C PHE A 57 1.77 0.33 -2.71
N ASN A 58 2.71 1.17 -2.35
CA ASN A 58 4.13 0.90 -2.46
C ASN A 58 4.78 1.10 -1.08
N ASN A 59 5.45 0.07 -0.61
CA ASN A 59 6.13 0.07 0.68
C ASN A 59 7.65 0.05 0.49
N GLY A 60 8.34 1.01 1.12
CA GLY A 60 9.78 0.98 1.32
C GLY A 60 10.07 0.65 2.78
N GLY A 61 10.99 -0.27 3.03
CA GLY A 61 11.28 -0.71 4.40
C GLY A 61 12.73 -1.02 4.66
N VAL A 62 13.04 -1.18 5.94
CA VAL A 62 14.33 -1.64 6.44
C VAL A 62 14.15 -2.96 7.19
N ASN A 63 15.10 -3.86 7.00
CA ASN A 63 15.17 -5.11 7.73
C ASN A 63 16.32 -5.06 8.71
N LEU A 64 16.01 -5.27 9.96
CA LEU A 64 16.96 -5.62 11.00
C LEU A 64 16.83 -7.14 11.22
N ILE A 65 17.88 -7.80 11.69
CA ILE A 65 18.03 -9.26 11.72
C ILE A 65 16.82 -10.04 12.31
N LEU A 66 16.06 -9.41 13.20
CA LEU A 66 14.88 -10.02 13.84
C LEU A 66 13.61 -9.16 13.74
N LEU A 67 13.72 -7.95 13.17
CA LEU A 67 12.61 -7.01 13.06
C LEU A 67 12.54 -6.49 11.64
N SER A 68 11.37 -6.51 11.06
CA SER A 68 11.08 -5.83 9.80
C SER A 68 10.05 -4.73 10.05
N ALA A 69 10.33 -3.54 9.56
CA ALA A 69 9.40 -2.44 9.59
C ALA A 69 9.41 -1.73 8.24
N GLY A 70 8.24 -1.38 7.76
CA GLY A 70 8.08 -0.65 6.52
C GLY A 70 6.94 0.33 6.61
N SER A 71 7.00 1.38 5.82
CA SER A 71 5.90 2.30 5.62
C SER A 71 5.76 2.63 4.16
N GLY A 72 4.51 2.88 3.74
CA GLY A 72 4.21 3.17 2.35
C GLY A 72 3.10 4.19 2.20
N LYS A 73 3.02 4.71 0.98
CA LYS A 73 1.94 5.56 0.51
C LYS A 73 1.09 4.77 -0.46
N GLY A 74 -0.17 5.14 -0.57
CA GLY A 74 -1.08 4.52 -1.51
C GLY A 74 -2.34 5.32 -1.76
N VAL A 75 -3.16 4.81 -2.64
CA VAL A 75 -4.43 5.39 -3.03
C VAL A 75 -5.46 4.30 -3.25
N ALA A 76 -6.66 4.51 -2.72
CA ALA A 76 -7.85 3.73 -3.08
C ALA A 76 -8.63 4.53 -4.14
N HIS A 77 -8.97 3.87 -5.24
CA HIS A 77 -9.72 4.42 -6.36
C HIS A 77 -11.10 3.80 -6.45
N ASP A 78 -12.11 4.63 -6.43
CA ASP A 78 -13.51 4.22 -6.62
C ASP A 78 -13.84 4.20 -8.11
N ASN A 79 -14.05 3.03 -8.68
CA ASN A 79 -14.36 2.88 -10.11
C ASN A 79 -15.69 3.51 -10.52
N LYS A 80 -16.65 3.65 -9.60
CA LYS A 80 -17.97 4.24 -9.91
C LYS A 80 -17.95 5.76 -9.92
N SER A 81 -17.30 6.36 -8.92
CA SER A 81 -17.27 7.82 -8.78
C SER A 81 -16.03 8.47 -9.40
N GLY A 82 -15.00 7.69 -9.71
CA GLY A 82 -13.70 8.17 -10.17
C GLY A 82 -12.89 8.89 -9.09
N LYS A 83 -13.29 8.80 -7.81
CA LYS A 83 -12.63 9.48 -6.71
C LYS A 83 -11.43 8.69 -6.19
N ASP A 84 -10.38 9.43 -5.86
CA ASP A 84 -9.20 8.91 -5.18
C ASP A 84 -9.26 9.25 -3.68
N VAL A 85 -8.94 8.26 -2.83
CA VAL A 85 -8.72 8.45 -1.39
C VAL A 85 -7.27 8.07 -1.09
N PHE A 86 -6.49 9.05 -0.65
CA PHE A 86 -5.06 8.86 -0.37
C PHE A 86 -4.86 8.29 1.02
N MET A 87 -4.04 7.25 1.09
CA MET A 87 -3.87 6.42 2.27
C MET A 87 -2.40 6.16 2.59
N ARG A 88 -2.16 5.65 3.76
CA ARG A 88 -0.87 5.10 4.18
C ARG A 88 -0.99 3.64 4.53
N MET A 89 0.16 2.97 4.46
CA MET A 89 0.33 1.64 5.04
C MET A 89 1.54 1.61 5.96
N ALA A 90 1.52 0.72 6.93
CA ALA A 90 2.69 0.33 7.71
C ALA A 90 2.72 -1.18 7.82
N THR A 91 3.91 -1.74 7.74
CA THR A 91 4.15 -3.17 7.97
C THR A 91 5.09 -3.33 9.15
N GLY A 92 4.83 -4.32 9.98
CA GLY A 92 5.70 -4.68 11.09
C GLY A 92 5.65 -6.18 11.33
N GLY A 93 6.78 -6.80 11.63
CA GLY A 93 6.85 -8.22 11.93
C GLY A 93 8.07 -8.59 12.74
N VAL A 94 7.95 -9.69 13.49
CA VAL A 94 9.03 -10.33 14.24
C VAL A 94 9.33 -11.67 13.58
N GLY A 95 10.57 -11.93 13.24
CA GLY A 95 10.98 -13.22 12.72
C GLY A 95 12.17 -13.15 11.77
N ILE A 96 12.78 -14.30 11.53
CA ILE A 96 13.78 -14.47 10.47
C ILE A 96 13.01 -14.47 9.14
N GLY A 97 12.54 -13.32 8.74
CA GLY A 97 11.71 -13.15 7.56
C GLY A 97 12.50 -12.54 6.43
N LEU A 98 12.22 -13.00 5.27
CA LEU A 98 12.55 -12.38 4.01
C LEU A 98 11.90 -11.00 3.99
N GLY A 99 12.58 -10.00 4.61
CA GLY A 99 12.13 -8.63 4.57
C GLY A 99 12.12 -8.13 3.14
N ILE A 100 10.95 -8.08 2.56
CA ILE A 100 10.74 -7.58 1.21
C ILE A 100 10.89 -6.06 1.27
N LYS A 101 12.05 -5.55 0.85
CA LYS A 101 12.35 -4.12 0.88
C LYS A 101 11.48 -3.29 -0.05
N ASP A 102 11.00 -3.85 -1.13
CA ASP A 102 10.25 -3.16 -2.17
C ASP A 102 8.94 -3.91 -2.44
N TYR A 103 8.04 -3.80 -1.50
CA TYR A 103 6.74 -4.45 -1.54
C TYR A 103 5.71 -3.53 -2.19
N ARG A 104 4.99 -4.06 -3.16
CA ARG A 104 3.87 -3.39 -3.83
C ARG A 104 2.63 -4.26 -3.68
N ALA A 105 1.52 -3.64 -3.33
CA ALA A 105 0.23 -4.31 -3.21
C ALA A 105 -0.82 -3.66 -4.08
N VAL A 106 -1.63 -4.49 -4.74
CA VAL A 106 -2.89 -4.08 -5.38
C VAL A 106 -4.01 -4.88 -4.74
N ILE A 107 -4.97 -4.19 -4.16
CA ILE A 107 -6.14 -4.76 -3.47
C ILE A 107 -7.36 -4.42 -4.33
N VAL A 108 -8.07 -5.43 -4.82
CA VAL A 108 -9.24 -5.27 -5.70
C VAL A 108 -10.48 -5.63 -4.90
N PHE A 109 -11.47 -4.74 -4.86
CA PHE A 109 -12.69 -4.88 -4.09
C PHE A 109 -13.87 -5.23 -5.00
N HIS A 110 -14.38 -6.45 -4.90
CA HIS A 110 -15.52 -6.93 -5.67
C HIS A 110 -16.88 -6.56 -5.04
N LYS A 111 -16.86 -6.14 -3.77
CA LYS A 111 -18.04 -5.74 -3.01
C LYS A 111 -17.94 -4.32 -2.51
N ARG A 112 -18.96 -3.51 -2.76
CA ARG A 112 -19.01 -2.11 -2.34
C ARG A 112 -18.77 -1.93 -0.85
N ALA A 113 -19.42 -2.73 -0.02
CA ALA A 113 -19.28 -2.65 1.43
C ALA A 113 -17.84 -2.86 1.92
N MET A 114 -17.05 -3.71 1.23
CA MET A 114 -15.64 -3.94 1.55
C MET A 114 -14.77 -2.74 1.19
N PHE A 115 -15.03 -2.12 0.03
CA PHE A 115 -14.35 -0.90 -0.39
C PHE A 115 -14.64 0.26 0.57
N ASP A 116 -15.90 0.51 0.89
CA ASP A 116 -16.32 1.58 1.80
C ASP A 116 -15.72 1.38 3.20
N GLN A 117 -15.77 0.15 3.73
CA GLN A 117 -15.15 -0.16 5.01
C GLN A 117 -13.64 0.11 5.00
N PHE A 118 -12.95 -0.27 3.92
CA PHE A 118 -11.52 -0.06 3.78
C PHE A 118 -11.16 1.43 3.75
N VAL A 119 -11.90 2.22 2.99
CA VAL A 119 -11.66 3.67 2.84
C VAL A 119 -11.99 4.43 4.11
N ASP A 120 -13.10 4.08 4.80
CA ASP A 120 -13.58 4.83 5.95
C ASP A 120 -12.86 4.46 7.25
N LYS A 121 -12.61 3.16 7.46
CA LYS A 121 -12.06 2.63 8.73
C LYS A 121 -10.61 2.16 8.61
N GLY A 122 -10.12 1.96 7.38
CA GLY A 122 -8.87 1.28 7.14
C GLY A 122 -8.95 -0.22 7.46
N TRP A 123 -7.81 -0.89 7.31
CA TRP A 123 -7.63 -2.28 7.73
C TRP A 123 -6.42 -2.40 8.65
N ASP A 124 -6.52 -3.29 9.62
CA ASP A 124 -5.45 -3.62 10.55
C ASP A 124 -5.27 -5.14 10.63
N PHE A 125 -4.18 -5.65 10.09
CA PHE A 125 -3.76 -7.04 10.13
C PHE A 125 -2.53 -7.24 11.04
N SER A 126 -2.28 -6.30 11.95
CA SER A 126 -1.13 -6.37 12.88
C SER A 126 -1.29 -7.47 13.92
N GLY A 127 -2.53 -7.91 14.22
CA GLY A 127 -2.83 -9.04 15.09
C GLY A 127 -2.90 -10.36 14.32
N GLN A 128 -2.32 -11.44 14.88
CA GLN A 128 -2.36 -12.77 14.25
C GLN A 128 -3.78 -13.34 14.10
N ALA A 129 -4.69 -12.99 15.01
CA ALA A 129 -6.07 -13.49 14.99
C ALA A 129 -6.92 -12.88 13.88
N ASP A 130 -6.72 -11.60 13.55
CA ASP A 130 -7.52 -10.91 12.55
C ASP A 130 -7.13 -11.25 11.11
N ALA A 131 -5.88 -11.58 10.87
CA ALA A 131 -5.39 -11.99 9.56
C ALA A 131 -5.93 -13.38 9.17
N ALA A 132 -6.00 -14.32 10.11
CA ALA A 132 -6.49 -15.67 9.88
C ALA A 132 -8.03 -15.72 9.73
N ALA A 133 -8.77 -14.89 10.45
CA ALA A 133 -10.23 -14.88 10.42
C ALA A 133 -10.83 -14.25 9.15
N LYS A 134 -10.02 -13.51 8.38
CA LYS A 134 -10.46 -12.84 7.15
C LYS A 134 -10.03 -13.56 5.87
N ILE A 135 -9.16 -14.55 5.99
CA ILE A 135 -8.77 -15.46 4.92
C ILE A 135 -9.60 -16.72 5.13
N ASP A 136 -10.74 -16.80 4.48
CA ASP A 136 -11.57 -18.01 4.52
C ASP A 136 -10.82 -19.16 3.85
N ASP A 137 -10.69 -20.26 4.59
CA ASP A 137 -9.92 -21.46 4.25
C ASP A 137 -10.70 -22.29 3.21
N THR A 138 -10.93 -21.71 2.03
CA THR A 138 -11.39 -22.50 0.89
C THR A 138 -10.19 -23.07 0.17
N GLY A 139 -9.77 -24.27 0.64
CA GLY A 139 -8.78 -25.10 0.01
C GLY A 139 -9.06 -25.35 -1.47
N GLY A 140 -8.51 -24.50 -2.32
CA GLY A 140 -8.33 -24.66 -3.73
C GLY A 140 -6.88 -24.36 -4.05
N GLU A 141 -6.29 -25.10 -4.98
CA GLU A 141 -4.97 -24.81 -5.53
C GLU A 141 -5.00 -23.43 -6.22
N ALA A 142 -5.02 -22.36 -5.41
CA ALA A 142 -4.89 -21.00 -5.92
C ALA A 142 -3.42 -20.81 -6.32
N ASN A 143 -3.18 -20.51 -7.58
CA ASN A 143 -1.89 -19.97 -8.03
C ASN A 143 -1.47 -18.87 -7.06
N ALA A 144 -0.26 -18.96 -6.54
CA ALA A 144 0.30 -18.23 -5.39
C ALA A 144 0.31 -16.68 -5.48
N ALA A 145 -0.39 -16.11 -6.44
CA ALA A 145 -0.54 -14.68 -6.65
C ALA A 145 -1.88 -14.10 -6.12
N ASP A 146 -2.89 -14.94 -5.91
CA ASP A 146 -4.26 -14.49 -5.64
C ASP A 146 -4.71 -14.97 -4.25
N SER A 147 -4.52 -14.14 -3.22
CA SER A 147 -5.21 -14.34 -1.95
C SER A 147 -6.60 -13.74 -2.07
N VAL A 148 -7.61 -14.60 -2.20
CA VAL A 148 -9.02 -14.15 -2.22
C VAL A 148 -9.57 -14.19 -0.80
N VAL A 149 -9.68 -13.03 -0.19
CA VAL A 149 -10.56 -12.83 0.98
C VAL A 149 -11.97 -12.62 0.45
N SER A 150 -13.00 -13.15 1.08
CA SER A 150 -14.40 -13.06 0.60
C SER A 150 -14.79 -11.68 0.05
N GLY A 151 -14.69 -11.52 -1.29
CA GLY A 151 -14.99 -10.27 -2.00
C GLY A 151 -13.81 -9.33 -2.21
N VAL A 152 -12.59 -9.81 -2.05
CA VAL A 152 -11.35 -9.04 -2.29
C VAL A 152 -10.29 -9.93 -2.92
N THR A 153 -9.59 -9.44 -3.93
CA THR A 153 -8.39 -10.07 -4.50
C THR A 153 -7.17 -9.23 -4.18
N VAL A 154 -6.08 -9.86 -3.77
CA VAL A 154 -4.84 -9.16 -3.40
C VAL A 154 -3.68 -9.66 -4.27
N TYR A 155 -3.09 -8.75 -5.02
CA TYR A 155 -1.84 -8.99 -5.75
C TYR A 155 -0.67 -8.39 -4.98
N GLN A 156 0.34 -9.19 -4.74
CA GLN A 156 1.60 -8.74 -4.15
C GLN A 156 2.74 -8.85 -5.15
N MET A 157 3.54 -7.82 -5.23
CA MET A 157 4.64 -7.73 -6.17
C MET A 157 5.90 -7.21 -5.50
N THR A 158 7.02 -7.58 -6.06
CA THR A 158 8.33 -6.97 -5.81
C THR A 158 8.81 -6.28 -7.08
N LYS A 159 9.92 -5.56 -7.04
CA LYS A 159 10.56 -5.04 -8.27
C LYS A 159 10.91 -6.12 -9.29
N LYS A 160 11.01 -7.39 -8.86
CA LYS A 160 11.39 -8.53 -9.69
C LYS A 160 10.19 -9.31 -10.25
N GLY A 161 8.96 -8.96 -9.89
CA GLY A 161 7.75 -9.62 -10.36
C GLY A 161 6.75 -9.93 -9.24
N LEU A 162 5.78 -10.82 -9.52
CA LEU A 162 4.80 -11.27 -8.54
C LEU A 162 5.48 -11.99 -7.37
N ALA A 163 5.05 -11.69 -6.15
CA ALA A 163 5.50 -12.43 -4.97
C ALA A 163 4.75 -13.76 -4.89
N LEU A 164 5.49 -14.84 -4.59
CA LEU A 164 4.94 -16.20 -4.51
C LEU A 164 4.01 -16.41 -3.30
N GLN A 165 3.96 -15.48 -2.38
CA GLN A 165 3.17 -15.61 -1.16
C GLN A 165 2.60 -14.25 -0.77
N ALA A 166 1.30 -14.08 -0.98
CA ALA A 166 0.59 -12.89 -0.57
C ALA A 166 0.20 -13.01 0.92
N THR A 167 0.78 -12.20 1.78
CA THR A 167 0.36 -12.11 3.18
C THR A 167 0.10 -10.66 3.56
N LEU A 168 -1.08 -10.42 4.12
CA LEU A 168 -1.44 -9.13 4.71
C LEU A 168 -1.04 -9.05 6.18
N GLN A 169 -0.53 -10.15 6.75
CA GLN A 169 -0.16 -10.22 8.16
C GLN A 169 0.86 -9.16 8.54
N GLY A 170 0.65 -8.51 9.66
CA GLY A 170 1.51 -7.43 10.13
C GLY A 170 1.35 -6.10 9.40
N THR A 171 0.30 -5.93 8.60
CA THR A 171 0.08 -4.70 7.82
C THR A 171 -1.14 -3.93 8.31
N LYS A 172 -1.00 -2.61 8.38
CA LYS A 172 -2.07 -1.66 8.69
C LYS A 172 -2.22 -0.65 7.57
N TYR A 173 -3.48 -0.31 7.24
CA TYR A 173 -3.85 0.67 6.21
C TYR A 173 -4.78 1.71 6.81
N TRP A 174 -4.58 3.01 6.48
CA TRP A 174 -5.44 4.09 6.97
C TRP A 174 -5.44 5.30 6.03
N LYS A 175 -6.54 6.05 6.04
CA LYS A 175 -6.71 7.31 5.34
C LYS A 175 -5.84 8.41 5.96
N VAL A 176 -5.36 9.33 5.13
CA VAL A 176 -4.54 10.48 5.57
C VAL A 176 -5.27 11.78 5.29
N ASP A 177 -5.77 12.44 6.34
CA ASP A 177 -6.61 13.64 6.20
C ASP A 177 -5.93 14.75 5.39
N LYS A 178 -4.66 15.03 5.65
CA LYS A 178 -3.92 16.09 4.95
C LYS A 178 -3.82 15.90 3.43
N TRP A 179 -4.07 14.69 2.92
CA TRP A 179 -4.06 14.37 1.49
C TRP A 179 -5.45 14.31 0.88
N ASN A 180 -6.50 14.39 1.69
CA ASN A 180 -7.90 14.22 1.28
C ASN A 180 -8.78 15.47 1.55
N ASN A 181 -8.17 16.54 2.07
CA ASN A 181 -8.82 17.84 2.31
C ASN A 181 -8.49 18.84 1.20
#